data_ae6484c2351a9c1e4b1a65bd9da8b25b
#
_entry.id   ae6484c2351a9c1e4b1a65bd9da8b25b
#
_cell.length_a   1.000
_cell.length_b   1.000
_cell.length_c   1.000
_cell.angle_alpha   90.00
_cell.angle_beta   90.00
_cell.angle_gamma   90.00
#
_symmetry.space_group_name_H-M   'P 1'
#
loop_
_entity.id
_entity.type
_entity.pdbx_description
1 polymer ?
#
loop_
_entity_poly.entity_id
_entity_poly.type
_entity_poly.pdbx_seq_one_letter_code
_entity_poly.pdbx_strand_id
1 'polypeptide(L)'
;MILEIEKELAEIVKNREVQRSQRMKSSLPIVALVGYTNAGKSTLTNEIIKRNELHDPEKEVFVKDMLFATLDTSLRKARFSNGNDFLVIDTVGFVSRLPHSLVKAFKSTLEEVLFADLILHILDASDKNYDLQRETTQKVLEEIGCDDKPKIIVNNKIDLVSGDFNGFRNNEKSINISAKSSDDIEKLLDIIEEMLIPDVEEKVLLIPYSDGNLVNKIHEKYSNVVTEYEEDGIKITLKLTQGDIRKFNEYILI
;
A
#
# COMPACT_ATOMS: atom_id res chain seq x y z
N MET A 1 5.09 38.20 8.65
CA MET A 1 6.04 37.08 8.47
C MET A 1 5.70 35.90 9.37
N ILE A 2 5.77 35.94 10.72
CA ILE A 2 5.41 34.77 11.58
C ILE A 2 3.94 34.40 11.42
N LEU A 3 3.02 35.35 11.48
CA LEU A 3 1.56 35.16 11.30
C LEU A 3 1.17 34.69 9.87
N GLU A 4 1.95 34.99 8.86
CA GLU A 4 1.77 34.50 7.50
C GLU A 4 2.18 33.04 7.39
N ILE A 5 3.33 32.68 7.96
CA ILE A 5 3.83 31.30 8.02
C ILE A 5 2.86 30.41 8.82
N GLU A 6 2.30 30.91 9.92
CA GLU A 6 1.29 30.17 10.71
C GLU A 6 -0.01 29.95 9.91
N LYS A 7 -0.44 30.93 9.10
CA LYS A 7 -1.59 30.76 8.20
C LYS A 7 -1.31 29.76 7.08
N GLU A 8 -0.17 29.83 6.44
CA GLU A 8 0.25 28.86 5.40
C GLU A 8 0.35 27.43 5.98
N LEU A 9 0.92 27.28 7.18
CA LEU A 9 0.95 25.99 7.90
C LEU A 9 -0.46 25.47 8.18
N ALA A 10 -1.37 26.33 8.66
CA ALA A 10 -2.75 25.93 8.93
C ALA A 10 -3.50 25.54 7.66
N GLU A 11 -3.23 26.18 6.55
CA GLU A 11 -3.83 25.87 5.24
C GLU A 11 -3.29 24.54 4.67
N ILE A 12 -1.99 24.29 4.83
CA ILE A 12 -1.36 23.01 4.48
C ILE A 12 -1.94 21.86 5.32
N VAL A 13 -2.09 22.05 6.63
CA VAL A 13 -2.70 21.04 7.53
C VAL A 13 -4.13 20.75 7.11
N LYS A 14 -4.93 21.79 6.84
CA LYS A 14 -6.31 21.64 6.40
C LYS A 14 -6.43 20.94 5.04
N ASN A 15 -5.57 21.27 4.09
CA ASN A 15 -5.53 20.60 2.80
C ASN A 15 -5.15 19.11 2.93
N ARG A 16 -4.20 18.78 3.82
CA ARG A 16 -3.86 17.39 4.16
C ARG A 16 -5.03 16.63 4.79
N GLU A 17 -5.77 17.26 5.70
CA GLU A 17 -6.98 16.64 6.31
C GLU A 17 -8.08 16.37 5.28
N VAL A 18 -8.31 17.29 4.35
CA VAL A 18 -9.27 17.10 3.25
C VAL A 18 -8.82 15.96 2.33
N GLN A 19 -7.55 15.90 1.97
CA GLN A 19 -7.00 14.79 1.18
C GLN A 19 -7.09 13.46 1.94
N ARG A 20 -6.81 13.45 3.25
CA ARG A 20 -6.98 12.28 4.13
C ARG A 20 -8.44 11.78 4.13
N SER A 21 -9.40 12.69 4.28
CA SER A 21 -10.82 12.32 4.28
C SER A 21 -11.31 11.79 2.93
N GLN A 22 -10.76 12.27 1.82
CA GLN A 22 -11.04 11.74 0.48
C GLN A 22 -10.41 10.36 0.27
N ARG A 23 -9.21 10.11 0.81
CA ARG A 23 -8.54 8.80 0.78
C ARG A 23 -9.29 7.75 1.58
N MET A 24 -9.80 8.09 2.77
CA MET A 24 -10.64 7.19 3.58
C MET A 24 -11.98 6.86 2.92
N LYS A 25 -12.42 7.67 1.95
CA LYS A 25 -13.61 7.40 1.12
C LYS A 25 -13.30 6.55 -0.11
N SER A 26 -12.05 6.49 -0.55
CA SER A 26 -11.64 5.56 -1.60
C SER A 26 -11.46 4.18 -0.95
N SER A 27 -12.22 3.20 -1.42
CA SER A 27 -12.11 1.80 -1.00
C SER A 27 -10.84 1.11 -1.55
N LEU A 28 -9.89 1.87 -2.11
CA LEU A 28 -8.68 1.32 -2.70
C LEU A 28 -7.65 1.02 -1.61
N PRO A 29 -7.03 -0.17 -1.63
CA PRO A 29 -5.96 -0.51 -0.71
C PRO A 29 -4.73 0.37 -0.94
N ILE A 30 -4.00 0.65 0.13
CA ILE A 30 -2.85 1.55 0.15
C ILE A 30 -1.57 0.78 0.48
N VAL A 31 -0.58 0.90 -0.39
CA VAL A 31 0.77 0.32 -0.22
C VAL A 31 1.76 1.44 0.03
N ALA A 32 2.45 1.42 1.18
CA ALA A 32 3.48 2.40 1.49
C ALA A 32 4.88 1.80 1.30
N LEU A 33 5.73 2.51 0.55
CA LEU A 33 7.15 2.16 0.42
C LEU A 33 7.95 2.88 1.49
N VAL A 34 8.60 2.13 2.35
CA VAL A 34 9.49 2.65 3.39
C VAL A 34 10.87 2.04 3.26
N GLY A 35 11.89 2.73 3.72
CA GLY A 35 13.26 2.23 3.68
C GLY A 35 14.27 3.37 3.63
N TYR A 36 15.51 2.99 3.64
CA TYR A 36 16.62 3.93 3.70
C TYR A 36 16.73 4.80 2.43
N THR A 37 17.39 5.96 2.53
CA THR A 37 17.71 6.76 1.33
C THR A 37 18.51 5.91 0.35
N ASN A 38 18.26 6.10 -0.93
CA ASN A 38 18.91 5.34 -2.02
C ASN A 38 18.66 3.81 -2.03
N ALA A 39 17.71 3.29 -1.26
CA ALA A 39 17.32 1.86 -1.34
C ALA A 39 16.54 1.53 -2.63
N GLY A 40 16.15 2.54 -3.42
CA GLY A 40 15.47 2.37 -4.69
C GLY A 40 13.94 2.48 -4.64
N LYS A 41 13.37 3.10 -3.58
CA LYS A 41 11.92 3.30 -3.43
C LYS A 41 11.29 4.00 -4.62
N SER A 42 11.80 5.19 -4.98
CA SER A 42 11.25 5.98 -6.10
C SER A 42 11.42 5.29 -7.45
N THR A 43 12.52 4.55 -7.65
CA THR A 43 12.70 3.71 -8.83
C THR A 43 11.62 2.63 -8.90
N LEU A 44 11.41 1.92 -7.79
CA LEU A 44 10.39 0.87 -7.70
C LEU A 44 8.99 1.44 -7.93
N THR A 45 8.66 2.58 -7.31
CA THR A 45 7.39 3.28 -7.53
C THR A 45 7.18 3.61 -9.01
N ASN A 46 8.19 4.17 -9.67
CA ASN A 46 8.10 4.51 -11.09
C ASN A 46 7.89 3.27 -11.97
N GLU A 47 8.61 2.18 -11.70
CA GLU A 47 8.46 0.95 -12.47
C GLU A 47 7.08 0.29 -12.26
N ILE A 48 6.54 0.32 -11.04
CA ILE A 48 5.17 -0.12 -10.75
C ILE A 48 4.16 0.71 -11.57
N ILE A 49 4.35 2.02 -11.64
CA ILE A 49 3.42 2.93 -12.33
C ILE A 49 3.55 2.84 -13.86
N LYS A 50 4.76 2.73 -14.40
CA LYS A 50 4.99 2.59 -15.86
C LYS A 50 4.29 1.40 -16.49
N ARG A 51 4.10 0.33 -15.75
CA ARG A 51 3.40 -0.87 -16.21
C ARG A 51 1.90 -0.69 -16.37
N ASN A 52 1.37 0.39 -15.85
CA ASN A 52 -0.05 0.69 -15.93
C ASN A 52 -0.33 1.67 -17.09
N GLU A 53 -1.48 1.52 -17.73
CA GLU A 53 -2.01 2.47 -18.72
C GLU A 53 -2.22 3.89 -18.14
N LEU A 54 -2.00 4.03 -16.82
CA LEU A 54 -2.10 5.27 -16.05
C LEU A 54 -0.79 6.04 -16.00
N HIS A 55 0.23 5.59 -16.72
CA HIS A 55 1.52 6.26 -16.75
C HIS A 55 1.41 7.65 -17.36
N ASP A 56 1.79 8.66 -16.57
CA ASP A 56 1.91 10.06 -16.99
C ASP A 56 3.40 10.46 -16.83
N PRO A 57 4.16 10.61 -17.93
CA PRO A 57 5.58 10.92 -17.88
C PRO A 57 5.91 12.21 -17.12
N GLU A 58 4.98 13.17 -17.08
CA GLU A 58 5.17 14.44 -16.34
C GLU A 58 5.07 14.26 -14.82
N LYS A 59 4.51 13.15 -14.37
CA LYS A 59 4.35 12.80 -12.94
C LYS A 59 5.34 11.74 -12.45
N GLU A 60 6.35 11.40 -13.24
CA GLU A 60 7.42 10.53 -12.74
C GLU A 60 8.15 11.17 -11.57
N VAL A 61 8.37 10.37 -10.50
CA VAL A 61 9.25 10.83 -9.41
C VAL A 61 10.67 10.92 -9.93
N PHE A 62 11.29 12.06 -9.74
CA PHE A 62 12.63 12.32 -10.19
C PHE A 62 13.61 11.41 -9.43
N VAL A 63 14.14 10.38 -10.12
CA VAL A 63 15.12 9.46 -9.55
C VAL A 63 16.51 10.06 -9.73
N LYS A 64 17.09 10.54 -8.62
CA LYS A 64 18.53 10.86 -8.57
C LYS A 64 19.16 10.02 -7.48
N ASP A 65 20.41 9.63 -7.67
CA ASP A 65 21.30 9.09 -6.62
C ASP A 65 21.64 10.21 -5.60
N MET A 66 20.62 10.76 -4.99
CA MET A 66 20.73 11.84 -3.99
C MET A 66 19.99 11.45 -2.73
N LEU A 67 20.58 11.82 -1.59
CA LEU A 67 19.88 11.75 -0.32
C LEU A 67 18.62 12.61 -0.41
N PHE A 68 17.46 12.07 0.04
CA PHE A 68 16.15 12.76 0.01
C PHE A 68 15.66 13.14 -1.40
N ALA A 69 15.76 12.23 -2.37
CA ALA A 69 15.18 12.44 -3.69
C ALA A 69 13.66 12.69 -3.62
N THR A 70 12.98 12.07 -2.65
CA THR A 70 11.57 12.32 -2.31
C THR A 70 11.51 13.12 -1.02
N LEU A 71 11.09 14.39 -1.09
CA LEU A 71 10.93 15.28 0.06
C LEU A 71 9.49 15.31 0.56
N ASP A 72 8.52 15.16 -0.35
CA ASP A 72 7.10 15.07 -0.06
C ASP A 72 6.58 13.67 -0.44
N THR A 73 5.65 13.15 0.36
CA THR A 73 4.98 11.89 0.03
C THR A 73 4.16 12.04 -1.25
N SER A 74 4.43 11.22 -2.25
CA SER A 74 3.66 11.18 -3.47
C SER A 74 2.69 10.00 -3.43
N LEU A 75 1.39 10.29 -3.53
CA LEU A 75 0.35 9.27 -3.68
C LEU A 75 0.09 9.07 -5.17
N ARG A 76 0.17 7.83 -5.64
CA ARG A 76 -0.06 7.45 -7.03
C ARG A 76 -0.99 6.26 -7.13
N LYS A 77 -1.82 6.28 -8.16
CA LYS A 77 -2.69 5.16 -8.48
C LYS A 77 -1.94 4.16 -9.33
N ALA A 78 -2.03 2.89 -8.96
CA ALA A 78 -1.51 1.75 -9.70
C ALA A 78 -2.60 0.70 -9.89
N ARG A 79 -2.36 -0.29 -10.75
CA ARG A 79 -3.32 -1.34 -11.07
C ARG A 79 -2.63 -2.69 -11.13
N PHE A 80 -3.24 -3.70 -10.56
CA PHE A 80 -2.81 -5.09 -10.67
C PHE A 80 -3.17 -5.68 -12.05
N SER A 81 -2.57 -6.80 -12.39
CA SER A 81 -2.83 -7.53 -13.64
C SER A 81 -4.29 -7.97 -13.80
N ASN A 82 -4.99 -8.22 -12.70
CA ASN A 82 -6.42 -8.55 -12.67
C ASN A 82 -7.36 -7.34 -12.86
N GLY A 83 -6.80 -6.12 -13.03
CA GLY A 83 -7.57 -4.90 -13.26
C GLY A 83 -7.99 -4.15 -11.98
N ASN A 84 -7.70 -4.68 -10.78
CA ASN A 84 -7.98 -3.98 -9.52
C ASN A 84 -6.97 -2.84 -9.31
N ASP A 85 -7.48 -1.71 -8.84
CA ASP A 85 -6.67 -0.53 -8.56
C ASP A 85 -6.19 -0.52 -7.10
N PHE A 86 -5.02 0.05 -6.86
CA PHE A 86 -4.49 0.34 -5.53
C PHE A 86 -3.72 1.67 -5.52
N LEU A 87 -3.41 2.16 -4.34
CA LEU A 87 -2.65 3.39 -4.14
C LEU A 87 -1.24 3.06 -3.65
N VAL A 88 -0.25 3.71 -4.23
CA VAL A 88 1.16 3.61 -3.82
C VAL A 88 1.58 4.93 -3.18
N ILE A 89 2.17 4.86 -2.00
CA ILE A 89 2.79 6.00 -1.31
C ILE A 89 4.30 5.82 -1.33
N ASP A 90 5.00 6.72 -2.05
CA ASP A 90 6.46 6.84 -1.93
C ASP A 90 6.79 7.79 -0.79
N THR A 91 7.56 7.32 0.17
CA THR A 91 7.91 8.09 1.37
C THR A 91 9.35 8.62 1.31
N VAL A 92 9.62 9.60 2.16
CA VAL A 92 11.00 10.09 2.37
C VAL A 92 11.89 8.94 2.87
N GLY A 93 13.11 8.86 2.31
CA GLY A 93 14.09 7.86 2.75
C GLY A 93 14.65 8.15 4.13
N PHE A 94 14.80 7.11 4.93
CA PHE A 94 15.48 7.20 6.22
C PHE A 94 16.99 7.41 6.06
N VAL A 95 17.60 8.10 7.02
CA VAL A 95 19.06 8.24 7.14
C VAL A 95 19.48 7.92 8.57
N SER A 96 20.67 7.35 8.71
CA SER A 96 21.28 7.16 10.04
C SER A 96 21.53 8.52 10.68
N ARG A 97 21.14 8.69 11.95
CA ARG A 97 21.35 9.90 12.73
C ARG A 97 20.60 11.12 12.22
N LEU A 98 19.30 10.99 11.97
CA LEU A 98 18.43 12.15 11.79
C LEU A 98 18.52 13.04 13.05
N PRO A 99 18.86 14.34 12.92
CA PRO A 99 18.72 15.27 14.03
C PRO A 99 17.28 15.28 14.55
N HIS A 100 17.08 15.35 15.86
CA HIS A 100 15.76 15.33 16.49
C HIS A 100 14.81 16.41 15.94
N SER A 101 15.33 17.53 15.47
CA SER A 101 14.56 18.59 14.81
C SER A 101 13.99 18.15 13.46
N LEU A 102 14.73 17.34 12.69
CA LEU A 102 14.28 16.77 11.42
C LEU A 102 13.31 15.60 11.63
N VAL A 103 13.47 14.81 12.69
CA VAL A 103 12.52 13.74 13.03
C VAL A 103 11.09 14.30 13.18
N LYS A 104 10.94 15.47 13.82
CA LYS A 104 9.62 16.13 13.93
C LYS A 104 9.06 16.58 12.59
N ALA A 105 9.88 17.09 11.68
CA ALA A 105 9.45 17.48 10.35
C ALA A 105 9.07 16.27 9.47
N PHE A 106 9.84 15.17 9.58
CA PHE A 106 9.54 13.94 8.86
C PHE A 106 8.40 13.13 9.47
N LYS A 107 8.10 13.31 10.76
CA LYS A 107 6.99 12.61 11.41
C LYS A 107 5.67 12.85 10.67
N SER A 108 5.41 14.06 10.22
CA SER A 108 4.19 14.39 9.47
C SER A 108 4.10 13.70 8.10
N THR A 109 5.23 13.45 7.43
CA THR A 109 5.27 12.71 6.16
C THR A 109 5.21 11.21 6.39
N LEU A 110 5.78 10.72 7.51
CA LEU A 110 5.71 9.32 7.90
C LEU A 110 4.34 8.92 8.48
N GLU A 111 3.58 9.87 9.01
CA GLU A 111 2.18 9.63 9.42
C GLU A 111 1.28 9.12 8.29
N GLU A 112 1.65 9.35 7.03
CA GLU A 112 0.95 8.78 5.88
C GLU A 112 1.05 7.23 5.85
N VAL A 113 2.13 6.65 6.39
CA VAL A 113 2.32 5.20 6.50
C VAL A 113 1.32 4.57 7.46
N LEU A 114 0.80 5.34 8.44
CA LEU A 114 -0.25 4.87 9.35
C LEU A 114 -1.54 4.45 8.62
N PHE A 115 -1.78 5.00 7.44
CA PHE A 115 -2.97 4.69 6.64
C PHE A 115 -2.74 3.58 5.62
N ALA A 116 -1.52 3.06 5.52
CA ALA A 116 -1.22 1.95 4.61
C ALA A 116 -1.84 0.64 5.12
N ASP A 117 -2.38 -0.14 4.18
CA ASP A 117 -2.85 -1.50 4.42
C ASP A 117 -1.70 -2.51 4.35
N LEU A 118 -0.63 -2.15 3.60
CA LEU A 118 0.58 -2.95 3.45
C LEU A 118 1.81 -2.05 3.40
N ILE A 119 2.87 -2.46 4.06
CA ILE A 119 4.18 -1.78 4.02
C ILE A 119 5.17 -2.61 3.21
N LEU A 120 5.81 -1.98 2.22
CA LEU A 120 6.99 -2.51 1.54
C LEU A 120 8.23 -1.91 2.18
N HIS A 121 8.96 -2.72 2.93
CA HIS A 121 10.23 -2.32 3.53
C HIS A 121 11.37 -2.59 2.54
N ILE A 122 11.79 -1.54 1.84
CA ILE A 122 12.79 -1.62 0.77
C ILE A 122 14.19 -1.50 1.36
N LEU A 123 15.02 -2.51 1.08
CA LEU A 123 16.41 -2.60 1.52
C LEU A 123 17.33 -2.70 0.29
N ASP A 124 18.48 -2.08 0.36
CA ASP A 124 19.56 -2.24 -0.63
C ASP A 124 20.37 -3.50 -0.29
N ALA A 125 20.17 -4.57 -1.05
CA ALA A 125 20.84 -5.86 -0.85
C ALA A 125 22.37 -5.75 -1.07
N SER A 126 22.84 -4.74 -1.78
CA SER A 126 24.27 -4.52 -2.07
C SER A 126 24.98 -3.65 -1.04
N ASP A 127 24.25 -3.02 -0.12
CA ASP A 127 24.83 -2.11 0.88
C ASP A 127 25.47 -2.89 2.05
N LYS A 128 26.68 -2.49 2.41
CA LYS A 128 27.43 -3.08 3.55
C LYS A 128 26.74 -2.88 4.91
N ASN A 129 25.88 -1.86 5.00
CA ASN A 129 25.13 -1.53 6.20
C ASN A 129 23.68 -2.06 6.15
N TYR A 130 23.40 -3.10 5.36
CA TYR A 130 22.08 -3.68 5.18
C TYR A 130 21.35 -3.91 6.51
N ASP A 131 21.98 -4.59 7.48
CA ASP A 131 21.37 -4.89 8.77
C ASP A 131 21.06 -3.62 9.58
N LEU A 132 21.99 -2.65 9.59
CA LEU A 132 21.79 -1.37 10.27
C LEU A 132 20.62 -0.58 9.65
N GLN A 133 20.52 -0.57 8.34
CA GLN A 133 19.42 0.11 7.62
C GLN A 133 18.08 -0.54 7.94
N ARG A 134 18.03 -1.87 7.97
CA ARG A 134 16.84 -2.65 8.32
C ARG A 134 16.39 -2.33 9.76
N GLU A 135 17.29 -2.44 10.73
CA GLU A 135 16.99 -2.15 12.13
C GLU A 135 16.55 -0.69 12.35
N THR A 136 17.22 0.26 11.69
CA THR A 136 16.88 1.68 11.79
C THR A 136 15.47 1.94 11.28
N THR A 137 15.11 1.39 10.11
CA THR A 137 13.76 1.52 9.54
C THR A 137 12.73 0.87 10.46
N GLN A 138 13.01 -0.32 10.97
CA GLN A 138 12.10 -1.03 11.87
C GLN A 138 11.80 -0.21 13.14
N LYS A 139 12.84 0.34 13.78
CA LYS A 139 12.66 1.22 14.97
C LYS A 139 11.80 2.45 14.67
N VAL A 140 11.98 3.06 13.51
CA VAL A 140 11.14 4.21 13.13
C VAL A 140 9.68 3.79 12.90
N LEU A 141 9.44 2.62 12.30
CA LEU A 141 8.08 2.09 12.13
C LEU A 141 7.41 1.81 13.50
N GLU A 142 8.16 1.28 14.46
CA GLU A 142 7.70 1.10 15.84
C GLU A 142 7.38 2.44 16.51
N GLU A 143 8.25 3.44 16.39
CA GLU A 143 8.05 4.78 16.97
C GLU A 143 6.82 5.51 16.44
N ILE A 144 6.41 5.24 15.19
CA ILE A 144 5.20 5.81 14.59
C ILE A 144 3.96 4.92 14.76
N GLY A 145 4.09 3.73 15.40
CA GLY A 145 2.98 2.82 15.65
C GLY A 145 2.52 2.03 14.43
N CYS A 146 3.47 1.61 13.59
CA CYS A 146 3.25 0.80 12.37
C CYS A 146 3.82 -0.62 12.47
N ASP A 147 4.20 -1.07 13.65
CA ASP A 147 4.81 -2.38 13.90
C ASP A 147 3.86 -3.55 13.62
N ASP A 148 2.58 -3.39 13.91
CA ASP A 148 1.54 -4.41 13.71
C ASP A 148 1.04 -4.52 12.25
N LYS A 149 1.46 -3.62 11.37
CA LYS A 149 0.99 -3.63 9.98
C LYS A 149 1.60 -4.77 9.16
N PRO A 150 0.84 -5.38 8.23
CA PRO A 150 1.38 -6.31 7.28
C PRO A 150 2.59 -5.72 6.55
N LYS A 151 3.68 -6.50 6.45
CA LYS A 151 4.94 -6.05 5.84
C LYS A 151 5.49 -7.08 4.87
N ILE A 152 6.11 -6.59 3.79
CA ILE A 152 6.97 -7.37 2.90
C ILE A 152 8.36 -6.74 2.93
N ILE A 153 9.38 -7.52 3.20
CA ILE A 153 10.77 -7.10 3.05
C ILE A 153 11.16 -7.28 1.58
N VAL A 154 11.53 -6.18 0.95
CA VAL A 154 11.94 -6.14 -0.45
C VAL A 154 13.45 -5.89 -0.52
N ASN A 155 14.22 -6.93 -0.74
CA ASN A 155 15.67 -6.85 -0.94
C ASN A 155 15.93 -6.43 -2.39
N ASN A 156 16.10 -5.14 -2.58
CA ASN A 156 16.29 -4.54 -3.90
C ASN A 156 17.77 -4.51 -4.30
N LYS A 157 18.03 -4.24 -5.57
CA LYS A 157 19.37 -4.18 -6.19
C LYS A 157 20.13 -5.50 -6.14
N ILE A 158 19.40 -6.61 -6.23
CA ILE A 158 20.02 -7.94 -6.24
C ILE A 158 20.96 -8.14 -7.46
N ASP A 159 20.76 -7.37 -8.52
CA ASP A 159 21.63 -7.31 -9.69
C ASP A 159 23.06 -6.82 -9.38
N LEU A 160 23.27 -6.19 -8.24
CA LEU A 160 24.59 -5.70 -7.79
C LEU A 160 25.25 -6.66 -6.77
N VAL A 161 24.58 -7.72 -6.37
CA VAL A 161 25.10 -8.69 -5.39
C VAL A 161 25.82 -9.82 -6.13
N SER A 162 27.05 -10.12 -5.70
CA SER A 162 27.82 -11.24 -6.22
C SER A 162 27.50 -12.52 -5.43
N GLY A 163 26.88 -13.50 -6.08
CA GLY A 163 26.50 -14.77 -5.47
C GLY A 163 25.07 -14.81 -4.92
N ASP A 164 24.72 -15.88 -4.22
CA ASP A 164 23.38 -16.05 -3.66
C ASP A 164 23.16 -15.10 -2.48
N PHE A 165 22.21 -14.19 -2.60
CA PHE A 165 21.77 -13.34 -1.51
C PHE A 165 20.85 -14.14 -0.58
N ASN A 166 21.38 -14.52 0.57
CA ASN A 166 20.63 -15.13 1.66
C ASN A 166 20.22 -14.03 2.65
N GLY A 167 19.24 -13.22 2.28
CA GLY A 167 18.66 -12.22 3.18
C GLY A 167 18.17 -12.84 4.49
N PHE A 168 17.84 -12.02 5.45
CA PHE A 168 17.43 -12.45 6.79
C PHE A 168 16.24 -13.43 6.70
N ARG A 169 16.42 -14.64 7.22
CA ARG A 169 15.38 -15.68 7.27
C ARG A 169 14.65 -15.61 8.61
N ASN A 170 13.84 -14.57 8.81
CA ASN A 170 12.81 -14.58 9.84
C ASN A 170 11.48 -14.98 9.21
N ASN A 171 10.45 -15.24 10.03
CA ASN A 171 9.07 -15.53 9.58
C ASN A 171 8.40 -14.39 8.79
N GLU A 172 9.13 -13.36 8.39
CA GLU A 172 8.63 -12.25 7.61
C GLU A 172 8.61 -12.60 6.11
N LYS A 173 7.54 -12.25 5.43
CA LYS A 173 7.42 -12.42 3.97
C LYS A 173 8.48 -11.54 3.30
N SER A 174 9.36 -12.12 2.49
CA SER A 174 10.44 -11.40 1.84
C SER A 174 10.62 -11.82 0.39
N ILE A 175 11.09 -10.87 -0.45
CA ILE A 175 11.40 -11.09 -1.85
C ILE A 175 12.72 -10.42 -2.23
N ASN A 176 13.50 -11.07 -3.09
CA ASN A 176 14.72 -10.55 -3.67
C ASN A 176 14.41 -10.05 -5.09
N ILE A 177 14.68 -8.79 -5.38
CA ILE A 177 14.36 -8.17 -6.66
C ILE A 177 15.47 -7.24 -7.16
N SER A 178 15.47 -7.01 -8.47
CA SER A 178 16.01 -5.79 -9.05
C SER A 178 14.84 -4.90 -9.52
N ALA A 179 14.73 -3.69 -9.00
CA ALA A 179 13.73 -2.73 -9.47
C ALA A 179 13.86 -2.41 -10.98
N LYS A 180 14.94 -2.84 -11.64
CA LYS A 180 15.16 -2.73 -13.08
C LYS A 180 14.64 -3.94 -13.86
N SER A 181 14.32 -5.05 -13.18
CA SER A 181 13.82 -6.28 -13.76
C SER A 181 12.30 -6.26 -13.84
N SER A 182 11.78 -6.35 -15.04
CA SER A 182 10.35 -6.42 -15.31
C SER A 182 9.69 -7.62 -14.62
N ASP A 183 10.34 -8.78 -14.69
CA ASP A 183 9.82 -10.02 -14.12
C ASP A 183 9.78 -9.98 -12.58
N ASP A 184 10.76 -9.31 -11.95
CA ASP A 184 10.80 -9.19 -10.50
C ASP A 184 9.71 -8.23 -9.98
N ILE A 185 9.42 -7.17 -10.74
CA ILE A 185 8.30 -6.27 -10.43
C ILE A 185 6.97 -7.03 -10.52
N GLU A 186 6.81 -7.90 -11.51
CA GLU A 186 5.60 -8.70 -11.66
C GLU A 186 5.39 -9.63 -10.47
N LYS A 187 6.42 -10.39 -10.10
CA LYS A 187 6.40 -11.25 -8.91
C LYS A 187 6.08 -10.46 -7.62
N LEU A 188 6.64 -9.25 -7.48
CA LEU A 188 6.33 -8.40 -6.33
C LEU A 188 4.86 -7.98 -6.33
N LEU A 189 4.30 -7.59 -7.49
CA LEU A 189 2.90 -7.21 -7.62
C LEU A 189 1.96 -8.38 -7.30
N ASP A 190 2.28 -9.60 -7.73
CA ASP A 190 1.51 -10.80 -7.41
C ASP A 190 1.46 -11.04 -5.87
N ILE A 191 2.60 -10.86 -5.19
CA ILE A 191 2.67 -10.99 -3.73
C ILE A 191 1.87 -9.90 -3.02
N ILE A 192 1.93 -8.66 -3.52
CA ILE A 192 1.17 -7.53 -2.97
C ILE A 192 -0.33 -7.80 -3.14
N GLU A 193 -0.74 -8.25 -4.32
CA GLU A 193 -2.12 -8.57 -4.64
C GLU A 193 -2.66 -9.67 -3.72
N GLU A 194 -1.93 -10.77 -3.55
CA GLU A 194 -2.27 -11.86 -2.64
C GLU A 194 -2.50 -11.38 -1.20
N MET A 195 -1.71 -10.40 -0.75
CA MET A 195 -1.83 -9.87 0.62
C MET A 195 -2.94 -8.84 0.81
N LEU A 196 -3.23 -8.05 -0.22
CA LEU A 196 -4.20 -6.95 -0.15
C LEU A 196 -5.60 -7.36 -0.57
N ILE A 197 -5.69 -8.27 -1.54
CA ILE A 197 -6.96 -8.76 -2.05
C ILE A 197 -7.17 -10.14 -1.46
N PRO A 198 -7.95 -10.24 -0.39
CA PRO A 198 -8.24 -11.54 0.20
C PRO A 198 -8.93 -12.41 -0.85
N ASP A 199 -8.65 -13.72 -0.80
CA ASP A 199 -9.37 -14.71 -1.62
C ASP A 199 -10.87 -14.45 -1.53
N VAL A 200 -11.47 -14.07 -2.64
CA VAL A 200 -12.90 -13.87 -2.75
C VAL A 200 -13.50 -14.99 -3.56
N GLU A 201 -14.58 -15.58 -3.04
CA GLU A 201 -15.37 -16.58 -3.74
C GLU A 201 -16.67 -15.94 -4.24
N GLU A 202 -17.05 -16.25 -5.46
CA GLU A 202 -18.38 -15.92 -5.93
C GLU A 202 -19.41 -16.79 -5.21
N LYS A 203 -20.35 -16.15 -4.55
CA LYS A 203 -21.44 -16.81 -3.82
C LYS A 203 -22.78 -16.25 -4.29
N VAL A 204 -23.78 -17.12 -4.22
CA VAL A 204 -25.16 -16.79 -4.47
C VAL A 204 -25.88 -16.79 -3.13
N LEU A 205 -26.49 -15.66 -2.78
CA LEU A 205 -27.32 -15.50 -1.59
C LEU A 205 -28.78 -15.47 -2.00
N LEU A 206 -29.65 -16.10 -1.21
CA LEU A 206 -31.10 -15.91 -1.29
C LEU A 206 -31.56 -15.18 -0.03
N ILE A 207 -31.97 -13.94 -0.17
CA ILE A 207 -32.38 -13.10 0.95
C ILE A 207 -33.91 -13.01 0.95
N PRO A 208 -34.58 -13.47 2.03
CA PRO A 208 -36.03 -13.35 2.15
C PRO A 208 -36.48 -11.88 2.04
N TYR A 209 -37.66 -11.64 1.50
CA TYR A 209 -38.19 -10.27 1.38
C TYR A 209 -38.37 -9.55 2.71
N SER A 210 -38.50 -10.28 3.83
CA SER A 210 -38.49 -9.73 5.18
C SER A 210 -37.19 -8.97 5.52
N ASP A 211 -36.07 -9.37 4.91
CA ASP A 211 -34.73 -8.86 5.20
C ASP A 211 -34.23 -7.87 4.12
N GLY A 212 -35.14 -7.22 3.41
CA GLY A 212 -34.81 -6.29 2.31
C GLY A 212 -33.82 -5.18 2.67
N ASN A 213 -33.74 -4.79 3.95
CA ASN A 213 -32.71 -3.86 4.45
C ASN A 213 -31.29 -4.39 4.28
N LEU A 214 -31.10 -5.73 4.29
CA LEU A 214 -29.80 -6.35 4.10
C LEU A 214 -29.33 -6.18 2.65
N VAL A 215 -30.25 -6.24 1.68
CA VAL A 215 -29.95 -6.03 0.26
C VAL A 215 -29.35 -4.65 0.03
N ASN A 216 -29.93 -3.60 0.63
CA ASN A 216 -29.41 -2.23 0.52
C ASN A 216 -27.99 -2.13 1.09
N LYS A 217 -27.74 -2.72 2.26
CA LYS A 217 -26.40 -2.75 2.87
C LYS A 217 -25.39 -3.49 2.01
N ILE A 218 -25.80 -4.55 1.32
CA ILE A 218 -24.94 -5.29 0.41
C ILE A 218 -24.56 -4.40 -0.78
N HIS A 219 -25.52 -3.71 -1.39
CA HIS A 219 -25.26 -2.79 -2.50
C HIS A 219 -24.39 -1.58 -2.10
N GLU A 220 -24.50 -1.10 -0.86
CA GLU A 220 -23.65 -0.03 -0.34
C GLU A 220 -22.21 -0.48 -0.10
N LYS A 221 -22.02 -1.74 0.29
CA LYS A 221 -20.70 -2.27 0.73
C LYS A 221 -19.93 -2.94 -0.40
N TYR A 222 -20.62 -3.64 -1.33
CA TYR A 222 -19.97 -4.46 -2.34
C TYR A 222 -20.20 -3.90 -3.74
N SER A 223 -19.17 -3.95 -4.59
CA SER A 223 -19.24 -3.64 -6.01
C SER A 223 -19.59 -4.89 -6.83
N ASN A 224 -20.11 -4.68 -8.04
CA ASN A 224 -20.45 -5.77 -8.98
C ASN A 224 -21.45 -6.78 -8.43
N VAL A 225 -22.47 -6.30 -7.72
CA VAL A 225 -23.57 -7.11 -7.19
C VAL A 225 -24.62 -7.31 -8.28
N VAL A 226 -24.91 -8.57 -8.61
CA VAL A 226 -26.03 -8.93 -9.51
C VAL A 226 -27.23 -9.32 -8.67
N THR A 227 -28.38 -8.71 -8.93
CA THR A 227 -29.62 -8.93 -8.17
C THR A 227 -30.71 -9.44 -9.09
N GLU A 228 -31.34 -10.55 -8.71
CA GLU A 228 -32.47 -11.16 -9.36
C GLU A 228 -33.61 -11.32 -8.35
N TYR A 229 -34.87 -11.12 -8.78
CA TYR A 229 -36.03 -11.28 -7.90
C TYR A 229 -36.68 -12.62 -8.20
N GLU A 230 -36.80 -13.49 -7.21
CA GLU A 230 -37.40 -14.82 -7.30
C GLU A 230 -38.67 -14.90 -6.41
N GLU A 231 -39.47 -15.95 -6.55
CA GLU A 231 -40.70 -16.11 -5.77
C GLU A 231 -40.44 -16.17 -4.25
N ASP A 232 -39.31 -16.81 -3.85
CA ASP A 232 -38.94 -17.07 -2.46
C ASP A 232 -38.07 -15.98 -1.84
N GLY A 233 -37.64 -14.96 -2.61
CA GLY A 233 -36.77 -13.90 -2.11
C GLY A 233 -35.96 -13.18 -3.19
N ILE A 234 -34.95 -12.48 -2.74
CA ILE A 234 -34.02 -11.71 -3.59
C ILE A 234 -32.72 -12.49 -3.70
N LYS A 235 -32.41 -12.98 -4.90
CA LYS A 235 -31.18 -13.68 -5.21
C LYS A 235 -30.08 -12.68 -5.53
N ILE A 236 -28.95 -12.78 -4.85
CA ILE A 236 -27.81 -11.89 -5.01
C ILE A 236 -26.56 -12.70 -5.31
N THR A 237 -25.94 -12.42 -6.46
CA THR A 237 -24.62 -12.98 -6.83
C THR A 237 -23.57 -11.92 -6.61
N LEU A 238 -22.55 -12.24 -5.79
CA LEU A 238 -21.46 -11.33 -5.47
C LEU A 238 -20.21 -12.09 -5.04
N LYS A 239 -19.08 -11.39 -5.02
CA LYS A 239 -17.82 -11.94 -4.51
C LYS A 239 -17.66 -11.62 -3.02
N LEU A 240 -17.45 -12.64 -2.21
CA LEU A 240 -17.33 -12.54 -0.75
C LEU A 240 -15.98 -13.07 -0.26
N THR A 241 -15.39 -12.38 0.72
CA THR A 241 -14.24 -12.91 1.47
C THR A 241 -14.68 -14.05 2.37
N GLN A 242 -13.75 -14.90 2.80
CA GLN A 242 -14.02 -15.98 3.77
C GLN A 242 -14.68 -15.46 5.07
N GLY A 243 -14.31 -14.24 5.50
CA GLY A 243 -14.92 -13.58 6.66
C GLY A 243 -16.38 -13.18 6.44
N ASP A 244 -16.70 -12.70 5.24
CA ASP A 244 -18.07 -12.30 4.89
C ASP A 244 -18.93 -13.52 4.54
N ILE A 245 -18.36 -14.58 3.97
CA ILE A 245 -19.04 -15.88 3.77
C ILE A 245 -19.60 -16.39 5.10
N ARG A 246 -18.80 -16.33 6.18
CA ARG A 246 -19.25 -16.71 7.52
C ARG A 246 -20.41 -15.87 8.04
N LYS A 247 -20.44 -14.56 7.71
CA LYS A 247 -21.52 -13.64 8.13
C LYS A 247 -22.84 -13.88 7.39
N PHE A 248 -22.75 -14.28 6.12
CA PHE A 248 -23.92 -14.51 5.26
C PHE A 248 -24.27 -16.00 5.11
N ASN A 249 -23.68 -16.86 5.93
CA ASN A 249 -23.79 -18.31 5.78
C ASN A 249 -25.23 -18.81 5.74
N GLU A 250 -26.15 -18.16 6.45
CA GLU A 250 -27.58 -18.52 6.49
C GLU A 250 -28.33 -18.21 5.20
N TYR A 251 -27.79 -17.32 4.34
CA TYR A 251 -28.40 -16.90 3.09
C TYR A 251 -27.74 -17.55 1.86
N ILE A 252 -26.61 -18.25 2.03
CA ILE A 252 -25.87 -18.83 0.91
C ILE A 252 -26.63 -20.04 0.33
N LEU A 253 -26.91 -19.97 -0.98
CA LEU A 253 -27.37 -21.12 -1.73
C LEU A 253 -26.19 -22.08 -1.97
N ILE A 254 -26.38 -23.35 -1.65
CA ILE A 254 -25.36 -24.43 -1.77
C ILE A 254 -25.16 -24.80 -3.24
#